data_65745616e8d1af1863da9331b6b16c8b
#
_entry.id   65745616e8d1af1863da9331b6b16c8b
#
_cell.length_a   1.000
_cell.length_b   1.000
_cell.length_c   1.000
_cell.angle_alpha   90.00
_cell.angle_beta   90.00
_cell.angle_gamma   90.00
#
_symmetry.space_group_name_H-M   'P 1'
#
loop_
_entity.id
_entity.type
_entity.pdbx_description
1 polymer ?
#
loop_
_entity_poly.entity_id
_entity_poly.type
_entity_poly.pdbx_seq_one_letter_code
_entity_poly.pdbx_strand_id
1 'polypeptide(L)'
;MLRIIYRVFIFKLLFVAQLSIAKAQTTADSLFVAKVVHAIHNNFLKGQKGTLPVFNGKIYNDHAKFKDYKHAYFQSDQYTLGSVVYNSIFYPGLSLKYDILRDELVLLADDQIDGIVLHPENVDSFFVHEHQFINIKSEMPHKGIETGYYNLLYKGRGLSLLVKRAKEVTEKIDQQIEKMISSKETYFLLKNSIYQPIKGKNDLLKLLHQSDDKNKEYIKVNKLNFSKDFEHSVLSLIRFHDAIDK
;
A
#
# COMPACT_ATOMS: atom_id res chain seq x y z
N MET A 1 -26.45 -33.36 46.85
CA MET A 1 -26.49 -33.00 45.41
C MET A 1 -26.09 -31.55 45.15
N LEU A 2 -26.62 -30.56 45.82
CA LEU A 2 -26.32 -29.14 45.57
C LEU A 2 -24.83 -28.76 45.71
N ARG A 3 -24.13 -29.29 46.69
CA ARG A 3 -22.69 -29.02 46.93
C ARG A 3 -21.75 -29.55 45.81
N ILE A 4 -22.14 -30.61 45.10
CA ILE A 4 -21.37 -31.20 44.02
C ILE A 4 -21.53 -30.34 42.76
N ILE A 5 -22.77 -29.85 42.49
CA ILE A 5 -23.07 -28.97 41.36
C ILE A 5 -22.30 -27.64 41.48
N TYR A 6 -22.25 -27.09 42.73
CA TYR A 6 -21.53 -25.84 42.98
C TYR A 6 -20.02 -25.96 42.76
N ARG A 7 -19.41 -27.09 43.17
CA ARG A 7 -17.98 -27.37 42.92
C ARG A 7 -17.66 -27.54 41.43
N VAL A 8 -18.49 -28.20 40.67
CA VAL A 8 -18.31 -28.38 39.22
C VAL A 8 -18.48 -27.03 38.47
N PHE A 9 -19.38 -26.17 38.94
CA PHE A 9 -19.58 -24.84 38.37
C PHE A 9 -18.37 -23.91 38.61
N ILE A 10 -17.82 -23.89 39.82
CA ILE A 10 -16.60 -23.13 40.17
C ILE A 10 -15.41 -23.62 39.37
N PHE A 11 -15.25 -24.96 39.19
CA PHE A 11 -14.13 -25.52 38.41
C PHE A 11 -14.21 -25.15 36.93
N LYS A 12 -15.40 -25.13 36.34
CA LYS A 12 -15.63 -24.65 34.97
C LYS A 12 -15.35 -23.15 34.82
N LEU A 13 -15.74 -22.35 35.81
CA LEU A 13 -15.50 -20.89 35.79
C LEU A 13 -14.02 -20.54 35.85
N LEU A 14 -13.27 -21.27 36.71
CA LEU A 14 -11.78 -21.14 36.82
C LEU A 14 -11.07 -21.60 35.55
N PHE A 15 -11.56 -22.64 34.88
CA PHE A 15 -10.97 -23.12 33.62
C PHE A 15 -11.16 -22.17 32.45
N VAL A 16 -12.33 -21.51 32.37
CA VAL A 16 -12.62 -20.48 31.35
C VAL A 16 -11.74 -19.23 31.56
N ALA A 17 -11.50 -18.84 32.83
CA ALA A 17 -10.62 -17.72 33.17
C ALA A 17 -9.16 -17.96 32.75
N GLN A 18 -8.66 -19.17 32.85
CA GLN A 18 -7.28 -19.53 32.45
C GLN A 18 -7.09 -19.50 30.93
N LEU A 19 -8.11 -19.86 30.13
CA LEU A 19 -8.06 -19.78 28.66
C LEU A 19 -7.99 -18.36 28.13
N SER A 20 -8.54 -17.40 28.87
CA SER A 20 -8.53 -15.97 28.49
C SER A 20 -7.15 -15.33 28.74
N ILE A 21 -6.44 -15.75 29.77
CA ILE A 21 -5.08 -15.24 30.10
C ILE A 21 -4.05 -15.73 29.07
N ALA A 22 -4.15 -16.98 28.61
CA ALA A 22 -3.21 -17.54 27.63
C ALA A 22 -3.23 -16.81 26.28
N LYS A 23 -4.40 -16.30 25.83
CA LYS A 23 -4.51 -15.50 24.58
C LYS A 23 -3.94 -14.09 24.73
N ALA A 24 -4.02 -13.50 25.91
CA ALA A 24 -3.49 -12.15 26.15
C ALA A 24 -1.94 -12.14 26.20
N GLN A 25 -1.31 -13.18 26.71
CA GLN A 25 0.14 -13.28 26.75
C GLN A 25 0.77 -13.43 25.37
N THR A 26 0.18 -14.23 24.46
CA THR A 26 0.73 -14.43 23.12
C THR A 26 0.73 -13.16 22.25
N THR A 27 -0.23 -12.27 22.42
CA THR A 27 -0.26 -10.98 21.68
C THR A 27 0.71 -9.96 22.25
N ALA A 28 0.88 -9.92 23.58
CA ALA A 28 1.84 -9.02 24.23
C ALA A 28 3.29 -9.41 23.89
N ASP A 29 3.60 -10.70 23.89
CA ASP A 29 4.93 -11.23 23.57
C ASP A 29 5.29 -10.98 22.10
N SER A 30 4.35 -11.17 21.18
CA SER A 30 4.57 -10.88 19.75
C SER A 30 4.83 -9.40 19.47
N LEU A 31 4.13 -8.49 20.15
CA LEU A 31 4.34 -7.04 20.07
C LEU A 31 5.68 -6.63 20.69
N PHE A 32 6.07 -7.27 21.80
CA PHE A 32 7.37 -7.02 22.43
C PHE A 32 8.51 -7.47 21.53
N VAL A 33 8.45 -8.71 21.00
CA VAL A 33 9.44 -9.23 20.05
C VAL A 33 9.54 -8.34 18.81
N ALA A 34 8.41 -7.92 18.24
CA ALA A 34 8.40 -7.01 17.10
C ALA A 34 9.09 -5.67 17.41
N LYS A 35 8.84 -5.08 18.60
CA LYS A 35 9.50 -3.84 19.05
C LYS A 35 11.01 -4.03 19.23
N VAL A 36 11.44 -5.14 19.84
CA VAL A 36 12.86 -5.44 20.06
C VAL A 36 13.58 -5.67 18.72
N VAL A 37 13.00 -6.46 17.83
CA VAL A 37 13.54 -6.70 16.49
C VAL A 37 13.66 -5.37 15.73
N HIS A 38 12.63 -4.52 15.79
CA HIS A 38 12.64 -3.20 15.18
C HIS A 38 13.72 -2.27 15.77
N ALA A 39 13.90 -2.29 17.10
CA ALA A 39 14.93 -1.49 17.76
C ALA A 39 16.35 -1.96 17.41
N ILE A 40 16.60 -3.28 17.40
CA ILE A 40 17.89 -3.87 16.98
C ILE A 40 18.18 -3.53 15.53
N HIS A 41 17.19 -3.69 14.65
CA HIS A 41 17.33 -3.40 13.24
C HIS A 41 17.63 -1.92 12.99
N ASN A 42 16.91 -1.01 13.67
CA ASN A 42 17.17 0.44 13.56
C ASN A 42 18.56 0.83 14.08
N ASN A 43 19.02 0.23 15.18
CA ASN A 43 20.36 0.49 15.71
C ASN A 43 21.45 -0.04 14.76
N PHE A 44 21.23 -1.20 14.14
CA PHE A 44 22.12 -1.75 13.13
C PHE A 44 22.19 -0.84 11.89
N LEU A 45 21.03 -0.40 11.39
CA LEU A 45 20.95 0.54 10.26
C LEU A 45 21.65 1.87 10.56
N LYS A 46 21.46 2.44 11.78
CA LYS A 46 22.11 3.70 12.19
C LYS A 46 23.64 3.61 12.21
N GLY A 47 24.18 2.43 12.61
CA GLY A 47 25.63 2.22 12.67
C GLY A 47 26.32 2.01 11.32
N GLN A 48 25.56 1.68 10.26
CA GLN A 48 26.10 1.30 8.97
C GLN A 48 25.49 2.10 7.78
N LYS A 49 24.80 3.21 8.04
CA LYS A 49 24.02 3.93 7.05
C LYS A 49 24.80 4.12 5.74
N GLY A 50 25.89 4.79 5.68
CA GLY A 50 26.61 5.08 4.43
C GLY A 50 27.14 3.86 3.63
N THR A 51 27.09 2.64 4.20
CA THR A 51 27.56 1.41 3.55
C THR A 51 26.43 0.48 3.09
N LEU A 52 25.19 0.75 3.48
CA LEU A 52 24.07 -0.10 3.10
C LEU A 52 23.67 0.11 1.63
N PRO A 53 23.36 -0.97 0.90
CA PRO A 53 22.98 -0.89 -0.52
C PRO A 53 21.81 0.06 -0.81
N VAL A 54 20.91 0.25 0.13
CA VAL A 54 19.75 1.16 0.00
C VAL A 54 20.15 2.63 -0.13
N PHE A 55 21.36 3.03 0.32
CA PHE A 55 21.88 4.38 0.16
C PHE A 55 22.70 4.55 -1.13
N ASN A 56 22.80 3.50 -1.95
CA ASN A 56 23.47 3.58 -3.23
C ASN A 56 22.44 3.88 -4.33
N GLY A 57 22.43 5.11 -4.83
CA GLY A 57 21.48 5.57 -5.85
C GLY A 57 21.96 6.84 -6.53
N LYS A 58 21.12 7.39 -7.39
CA LYS A 58 21.42 8.66 -8.09
C LYS A 58 20.95 9.83 -7.25
N ILE A 59 21.69 10.95 -7.28
CA ILE A 59 21.22 12.20 -6.67
C ILE A 59 19.88 12.59 -7.32
N TYR A 60 18.90 12.87 -6.49
CA TYR A 60 17.58 13.32 -6.91
C TYR A 60 17.60 14.81 -7.19
N ASN A 61 17.27 15.19 -8.41
CA ASN A 61 17.07 16.59 -8.78
C ASN A 61 15.57 16.91 -8.69
N ASP A 62 15.21 17.81 -7.80
CA ASP A 62 13.84 18.22 -7.59
C ASP A 62 13.22 18.87 -8.84
N HIS A 63 11.90 18.86 -8.91
CA HIS A 63 11.18 19.48 -10.02
C HIS A 63 11.24 21.01 -9.93
N ALA A 64 11.17 21.66 -11.09
CA ALA A 64 10.82 23.08 -11.15
C ALA A 64 9.42 23.31 -10.54
N LYS A 65 9.20 24.50 -10.01
CA LYS A 65 7.92 24.88 -9.41
C LYS A 65 6.78 24.79 -10.43
N PHE A 66 5.69 24.17 -10.02
CA PHE A 66 4.44 24.15 -10.79
C PHE A 66 3.53 25.31 -10.38
N LYS A 67 2.56 25.63 -11.24
CA LYS A 67 1.53 26.62 -10.94
C LYS A 67 0.72 26.17 -9.70
N ASP A 68 0.25 27.15 -8.92
CA ASP A 68 -0.60 26.98 -7.75
C ASP A 68 0.04 26.13 -6.62
N TYR A 69 1.37 26.19 -6.48
CA TYR A 69 2.13 25.45 -5.46
C TYR A 69 1.90 23.94 -5.47
N LYS A 70 1.44 23.38 -6.59
CA LYS A 70 1.29 21.93 -6.76
C LYS A 70 2.65 21.26 -6.85
N HIS A 71 2.70 19.98 -6.54
CA HIS A 71 3.94 19.19 -6.51
C HIS A 71 3.79 17.86 -7.25
N ALA A 72 4.93 17.25 -7.61
CA ALA A 72 5.01 15.97 -8.34
C ALA A 72 4.77 14.73 -7.48
N TYR A 73 4.75 14.89 -6.18
CA TYR A 73 4.82 13.79 -5.22
C TYR A 73 3.46 13.23 -4.83
N PHE A 74 3.48 11.99 -4.30
CA PHE A 74 2.33 11.34 -3.69
C PHE A 74 2.00 12.00 -2.36
N GLN A 75 0.78 12.49 -2.21
CA GLN A 75 0.21 13.18 -1.05
C GLN A 75 0.95 14.43 -0.56
N SER A 76 2.28 14.39 -0.39
CA SER A 76 3.06 15.49 0.17
C SER A 76 4.39 15.67 -0.54
N ASP A 77 4.92 16.90 -0.57
CA ASP A 77 6.27 17.24 -1.02
C ASP A 77 7.32 17.07 0.09
N GLN A 78 6.88 16.74 1.31
CA GLN A 78 7.77 16.51 2.44
C GLN A 78 8.17 15.05 2.53
N TYR A 79 9.40 14.80 3.00
CA TYR A 79 9.82 13.46 3.37
C TYR A 79 9.02 12.97 4.58
N THR A 80 8.61 11.71 4.56
CA THR A 80 7.90 11.06 5.66
C THR A 80 8.57 9.75 6.04
N LEU A 81 8.40 9.34 7.29
CA LEU A 81 8.88 8.04 7.73
C LEU A 81 8.11 6.92 7.03
N GLY A 82 8.87 6.01 6.45
CA GLY A 82 8.35 4.85 5.73
C GLY A 82 9.26 3.65 5.87
N SER A 83 9.03 2.66 5.04
CA SER A 83 9.88 1.47 4.94
C SER A 83 10.01 1.03 3.48
N VAL A 84 11.08 0.35 3.15
CA VAL A 84 11.30 -0.24 1.83
C VAL A 84 11.82 -1.67 1.97
N VAL A 85 11.36 -2.56 1.09
CA VAL A 85 12.00 -3.84 0.81
C VAL A 85 12.90 -3.65 -0.41
N TYR A 86 14.21 -3.73 -0.21
CA TYR A 86 15.22 -3.47 -1.21
C TYR A 86 16.19 -4.65 -1.28
N ASN A 87 16.32 -5.27 -2.44
CA ASN A 87 17.03 -6.55 -2.60
C ASN A 87 16.54 -7.62 -1.60
N SER A 88 15.24 -7.73 -1.42
CA SER A 88 14.60 -8.64 -0.47
C SER A 88 14.93 -8.40 1.00
N ILE A 89 15.62 -7.29 1.33
CA ILE A 89 15.93 -6.87 2.70
C ILE A 89 14.97 -5.75 3.12
N PHE A 90 14.37 -5.90 4.29
CA PHE A 90 13.45 -4.90 4.85
C PHE A 90 14.21 -3.80 5.58
N TYR A 91 13.99 -2.54 5.19
CA TYR A 91 14.57 -1.34 5.78
C TYR A 91 13.44 -0.46 6.35
N PRO A 92 13.19 -0.48 7.67
CA PRO A 92 12.20 0.37 8.31
C PRO A 92 12.77 1.75 8.68
N GLY A 93 11.86 2.72 8.88
CA GLY A 93 12.21 4.03 9.48
C GLY A 93 13.06 4.90 8.57
N LEU A 94 12.95 4.74 7.29
CA LEU A 94 13.60 5.58 6.29
C LEU A 94 12.75 6.83 6.00
N SER A 95 13.41 7.97 5.77
CA SER A 95 12.75 9.19 5.30
C SER A 95 12.56 9.12 3.80
N LEU A 96 11.32 8.88 3.36
CA LEU A 96 10.97 8.61 1.97
C LEU A 96 10.08 9.70 1.38
N LYS A 97 10.20 9.90 0.06
CA LYS A 97 9.31 10.72 -0.75
C LYS A 97 9.08 9.99 -2.07
N TYR A 98 7.82 9.84 -2.50
CA TYR A 98 7.51 9.18 -3.75
C TYR A 98 7.11 10.18 -4.83
N ASP A 99 7.94 10.33 -5.85
CA ASP A 99 7.68 11.14 -7.04
C ASP A 99 6.81 10.33 -8.01
N ILE A 100 5.51 10.65 -8.06
CA ILE A 100 4.54 9.97 -8.92
C ILE A 100 4.45 10.56 -10.33
N LEU A 101 5.22 11.62 -10.61
CA LEU A 101 5.38 12.14 -11.98
C LEU A 101 6.46 11.36 -12.74
N ARG A 102 7.58 11.02 -12.07
CA ARG A 102 8.69 10.24 -12.64
C ARG A 102 8.62 8.76 -12.29
N ASP A 103 7.73 8.34 -11.40
CA ASP A 103 7.67 7.00 -10.82
C ASP A 103 8.95 6.61 -10.06
N GLU A 104 9.49 7.55 -9.26
CA GLU A 104 10.77 7.41 -8.54
C GLU A 104 10.57 7.42 -7.02
N LEU A 105 11.11 6.43 -6.32
CA LEU A 105 11.17 6.43 -4.86
C LEU A 105 12.46 7.12 -4.42
N VAL A 106 12.31 8.18 -3.64
CA VAL A 106 13.41 9.02 -3.17
C VAL A 106 13.62 8.81 -1.67
N LEU A 107 14.84 8.47 -1.31
CA LEU A 107 15.33 8.36 0.07
C LEU A 107 16.09 9.64 0.42
N LEU A 108 15.80 10.23 1.58
CA LEU A 108 16.62 11.33 2.10
C LEU A 108 18.00 10.81 2.53
N ALA A 109 19.06 11.38 2.00
CA ALA A 109 20.43 11.02 2.34
C ALA A 109 20.76 11.37 3.82
N ASP A 110 21.84 10.80 4.33
CA ASP A 110 22.24 10.98 5.74
C ASP A 110 22.62 12.40 6.12
N ASP A 111 23.12 13.18 5.16
CA ASP A 111 23.41 14.60 5.32
C ASP A 111 22.13 15.47 5.38
N GLN A 112 20.97 14.86 5.10
CA GLN A 112 19.66 15.52 5.08
C GLN A 112 19.54 16.70 4.10
N ILE A 113 20.45 16.79 3.15
CA ILE A 113 20.48 17.84 2.12
C ILE A 113 19.95 17.27 0.79
N ASP A 114 20.49 16.15 0.37
CA ASP A 114 20.18 15.57 -0.95
C ASP A 114 19.28 14.34 -0.85
N GLY A 115 18.36 14.22 -1.80
CA GLY A 115 17.60 13.00 -2.02
C GLY A 115 18.36 12.02 -2.90
N ILE A 116 18.16 10.75 -2.67
CA ILE A 116 18.70 9.65 -3.47
C ILE A 116 17.55 8.90 -4.12
N VAL A 117 17.54 8.81 -5.45
CA VAL A 117 16.62 7.93 -6.18
C VAL A 117 17.06 6.50 -6.00
N LEU A 118 16.21 5.67 -5.44
CA LEU A 118 16.46 4.24 -5.31
C LEU A 118 16.39 3.56 -6.68
N HIS A 119 17.28 2.59 -6.93
CA HIS A 119 17.26 1.79 -8.15
C HIS A 119 15.98 0.95 -8.22
N PRO A 120 15.07 1.18 -9.20
CA PRO A 120 13.77 0.53 -9.24
C PRO A 120 13.86 -1.00 -9.29
N GLU A 121 14.84 -1.54 -9.99
CA GLU A 121 15.09 -2.98 -10.12
C GLU A 121 15.34 -3.67 -8.76
N ASN A 122 15.85 -2.93 -7.78
CA ASN A 122 16.17 -3.43 -6.45
C ASN A 122 15.05 -3.21 -5.43
N VAL A 123 14.08 -2.33 -5.73
CA VAL A 123 12.92 -2.09 -4.87
C VAL A 123 11.87 -3.17 -5.13
N ASP A 124 11.48 -3.94 -4.11
CA ASP A 124 10.38 -4.91 -4.20
C ASP A 124 9.05 -4.28 -3.80
N SER A 125 9.07 -3.53 -2.70
CA SER A 125 7.90 -2.80 -2.20
C SER A 125 8.32 -1.69 -1.24
N PHE A 126 7.43 -0.73 -0.99
CA PHE A 126 7.64 0.29 0.04
C PHE A 126 6.32 0.71 0.67
N PHE A 127 6.43 1.35 1.83
CA PHE A 127 5.30 1.89 2.58
C PHE A 127 5.57 3.37 2.88
N VAL A 128 4.65 4.23 2.46
CA VAL A 128 4.73 5.69 2.62
C VAL A 128 3.32 6.25 2.74
N HIS A 129 3.11 7.24 3.65
CA HIS A 129 1.80 7.85 3.91
C HIS A 129 0.67 6.82 4.12
N GLU A 130 0.93 5.76 4.92
CA GLU A 130 -0.03 4.68 5.21
C GLU A 130 -0.44 3.83 3.99
N HIS A 131 0.25 3.99 2.84
CA HIS A 131 0.00 3.22 1.64
C HIS A 131 1.15 2.27 1.33
N GLN A 132 0.79 1.02 1.02
CA GLN A 132 1.73 0.03 0.50
C GLN A 132 1.81 0.13 -1.01
N PHE A 133 3.03 0.22 -1.53
CA PHE A 133 3.32 0.12 -2.95
C PHE A 133 4.12 -1.13 -3.24
N ILE A 134 3.80 -1.82 -4.33
CA ILE A 134 4.55 -2.95 -4.87
C ILE A 134 5.16 -2.57 -6.21
N ASN A 135 6.30 -3.15 -6.52
CA ASN A 135 6.95 -2.95 -7.80
C ASN A 135 6.60 -4.07 -8.79
N ILE A 136 6.03 -3.72 -9.92
CA ILE A 136 5.84 -4.61 -11.06
C ILE A 136 7.10 -4.52 -11.92
N LYS A 137 7.99 -5.52 -11.82
CA LYS A 137 9.28 -5.55 -12.49
C LYS A 137 9.19 -6.11 -13.92
N SER A 138 10.09 -5.69 -14.80
CA SER A 138 10.13 -6.13 -16.21
C SER A 138 10.52 -7.60 -16.40
N GLU A 139 11.23 -8.18 -15.44
CA GLU A 139 11.75 -9.54 -15.51
C GLU A 139 10.67 -10.64 -15.47
N MET A 140 9.47 -10.29 -14.97
CA MET A 140 8.33 -11.20 -14.96
C MET A 140 7.29 -10.73 -15.97
N PRO A 141 6.84 -11.60 -16.90
CA PRO A 141 5.80 -11.24 -17.85
C PRO A 141 4.45 -11.07 -17.12
N HIS A 142 4.14 -9.85 -16.73
CA HIS A 142 2.84 -9.51 -16.17
C HIS A 142 1.87 -9.16 -17.28
N LYS A 143 0.89 -10.04 -17.53
CA LYS A 143 -0.14 -9.78 -18.56
C LYS A 143 -1.07 -8.65 -18.12
N GLY A 144 -1.19 -7.61 -18.95
CA GLY A 144 -2.18 -6.55 -18.79
C GLY A 144 -1.79 -5.40 -17.86
N ILE A 145 -0.51 -5.31 -17.45
CA ILE A 145 0.00 -4.22 -16.62
C ILE A 145 1.43 -3.85 -17.04
N GLU A 146 1.77 -2.58 -16.94
CA GLU A 146 3.11 -2.07 -17.22
C GLU A 146 3.99 -2.15 -15.97
N THR A 147 5.32 -2.03 -16.17
CA THR A 147 6.28 -1.95 -15.08
C THR A 147 6.12 -0.67 -14.26
N GLY A 148 6.54 -0.70 -12.99
CA GLY A 148 6.53 0.45 -12.10
C GLY A 148 5.85 0.18 -10.77
N TYR A 149 5.67 1.24 -9.98
CA TYR A 149 5.10 1.14 -8.64
C TYR A 149 3.57 1.27 -8.66
N TYR A 150 2.91 0.39 -7.92
CA TYR A 150 1.45 0.33 -7.79
C TYR A 150 1.05 0.29 -6.32
N ASN A 151 0.09 1.13 -5.96
CA ASN A 151 -0.49 1.10 -4.62
C ASN A 151 -1.38 -0.15 -4.48
N LEU A 152 -1.06 -1.02 -3.53
CA LEU A 152 -1.83 -2.22 -3.22
C LEU A 152 -2.97 -1.88 -2.28
N LEU A 153 -4.19 -1.73 -2.80
CA LEU A 153 -5.37 -1.42 -2.01
C LEU A 153 -6.01 -2.66 -1.36
N TYR A 154 -5.90 -3.81 -2.03
CA TYR A 154 -6.46 -5.06 -1.54
C TYR A 154 -5.66 -6.26 -2.03
N LYS A 155 -5.45 -7.22 -1.14
CA LYS A 155 -4.90 -8.53 -1.44
C LYS A 155 -5.75 -9.58 -0.73
N GLY A 156 -6.62 -10.25 -1.49
CA GLY A 156 -7.49 -11.32 -1.03
C GLY A 156 -6.98 -12.70 -1.42
N ARG A 157 -7.88 -13.69 -1.41
CA ARG A 157 -7.57 -15.08 -1.73
C ARG A 157 -7.34 -15.31 -3.22
N GLY A 158 -8.23 -14.76 -4.06
CA GLY A 158 -8.20 -14.91 -5.51
C GLY A 158 -8.09 -13.58 -6.27
N LEU A 159 -8.24 -12.46 -5.59
CA LEU A 159 -8.28 -11.13 -6.17
C LEU A 159 -7.28 -10.20 -5.50
N SER A 160 -6.68 -9.31 -6.28
CA SER A 160 -5.96 -8.16 -5.73
C SER A 160 -6.33 -6.89 -6.49
N LEU A 161 -6.43 -5.77 -5.79
CA LEU A 161 -6.70 -4.46 -6.35
C LEU A 161 -5.46 -3.59 -6.26
N LEU A 162 -5.00 -3.12 -7.40
CA LEU A 162 -3.86 -2.23 -7.56
C LEU A 162 -4.31 -0.89 -8.16
N VAL A 163 -3.62 0.18 -7.79
CA VAL A 163 -3.81 1.50 -8.40
C VAL A 163 -2.47 2.07 -8.82
N LYS A 164 -2.35 2.45 -10.09
CA LYS A 164 -1.27 3.31 -10.56
C LYS A 164 -1.63 4.75 -10.20
N ARG A 165 -0.86 5.32 -9.29
CA ARG A 165 -0.91 6.75 -8.95
C ARG A 165 0.10 7.47 -9.83
N ALA A 166 -0.34 8.40 -10.65
CA ALA A 166 0.53 9.16 -11.54
C ALA A 166 0.16 10.64 -11.54
N LYS A 167 1.10 11.46 -11.97
CA LYS A 167 0.84 12.85 -12.31
C LYS A 167 1.31 13.11 -13.74
N GLU A 168 0.63 14.04 -14.40
CA GLU A 168 0.94 14.46 -15.77
C GLU A 168 1.13 15.97 -15.81
N VAL A 169 2.11 16.45 -16.57
CA VAL A 169 2.35 17.88 -16.78
C VAL A 169 1.75 18.30 -18.10
N THR A 170 0.99 19.39 -18.08
CA THR A 170 0.50 20.06 -19.26
C THR A 170 1.06 21.47 -19.29
N GLU A 171 1.68 21.85 -20.39
CA GLU A 171 2.17 23.21 -20.61
C GLU A 171 1.10 24.05 -21.32
N LYS A 172 0.75 25.19 -20.72
CA LYS A 172 -0.06 26.20 -21.36
C LYS A 172 0.84 27.36 -21.77
N ILE A 173 0.87 27.65 -23.07
CA ILE A 173 1.65 28.75 -23.65
C ILE A 173 0.67 29.89 -23.91
N ASP A 174 0.80 30.96 -23.11
CA ASP A 174 0.10 32.22 -23.31
C ASP A 174 1.15 33.34 -23.33
N GLN A 175 1.10 34.32 -22.42
CA GLN A 175 2.16 35.32 -22.26
C GLN A 175 3.41 34.77 -21.58
N GLN A 176 3.25 33.72 -20.79
CA GLN A 176 4.31 32.94 -20.15
C GLN A 176 4.01 31.45 -20.25
N ILE A 177 5.05 30.61 -20.19
CA ILE A 177 4.90 29.16 -20.13
C ILE A 177 4.49 28.77 -18.72
N GLU A 178 3.24 28.36 -18.55
CA GLU A 178 2.72 27.85 -17.27
C GLU A 178 2.68 26.32 -17.29
N LYS A 179 3.36 25.71 -16.32
CA LYS A 179 3.33 24.25 -16.12
C LYS A 179 2.24 23.89 -15.12
N MET A 180 1.19 23.26 -15.62
CA MET A 180 0.11 22.71 -14.80
C MET A 180 0.34 21.22 -14.58
N ILE A 181 0.04 20.74 -13.38
CA ILE A 181 0.15 19.32 -13.01
C ILE A 181 -1.22 18.79 -12.59
N SER A 182 -1.59 17.63 -13.09
CA SER A 182 -2.85 16.94 -12.77
C SER A 182 -2.59 15.51 -12.32
N SER A 183 -3.44 14.98 -11.43
CA SER A 183 -3.38 13.60 -10.98
C SER A 183 -4.15 12.67 -11.89
N LYS A 184 -3.63 11.45 -12.08
CA LYS A 184 -4.26 10.39 -12.85
C LYS A 184 -4.17 9.08 -12.06
N GLU A 185 -5.28 8.37 -11.95
CA GLU A 185 -5.38 7.10 -11.27
C GLU A 185 -5.91 6.03 -12.22
N THR A 186 -5.23 4.90 -12.26
CA THR A 186 -5.64 3.76 -13.09
C THR A 186 -5.72 2.51 -12.22
N TYR A 187 -6.90 1.91 -12.16
CA TYR A 187 -7.20 0.77 -11.29
C TYR A 187 -7.07 -0.54 -12.06
N PHE A 188 -6.51 -1.55 -11.42
CA PHE A 188 -6.30 -2.88 -11.98
C PHE A 188 -6.78 -3.95 -11.02
N LEU A 189 -7.57 -4.88 -11.53
CA LEU A 189 -7.93 -6.12 -10.84
C LEU A 189 -6.99 -7.24 -11.30
N LEU A 190 -6.26 -7.83 -10.36
CA LEU A 190 -5.55 -9.09 -10.58
C LEU A 190 -6.52 -10.24 -10.30
N LYS A 191 -6.80 -11.06 -11.31
CA LYS A 191 -7.59 -12.29 -11.23
C LYS A 191 -6.95 -13.33 -12.14
N ASN A 192 -6.75 -14.56 -11.64
CA ASN A 192 -6.15 -15.66 -12.41
C ASN A 192 -4.79 -15.27 -13.05
N SER A 193 -3.94 -14.57 -12.32
CA SER A 193 -2.62 -14.09 -12.77
C SER A 193 -2.65 -13.11 -13.95
N ILE A 194 -3.79 -12.48 -14.22
CA ILE A 194 -3.94 -11.47 -15.27
C ILE A 194 -4.43 -10.17 -14.64
N TYR A 195 -3.75 -9.08 -14.94
CA TYR A 195 -4.17 -7.73 -14.55
C TYR A 195 -5.13 -7.17 -15.59
N GLN A 196 -6.28 -6.70 -15.14
CA GLN A 196 -7.32 -6.16 -16.00
C GLN A 196 -7.69 -4.74 -15.54
N PRO A 197 -7.65 -3.73 -16.41
CA PRO A 197 -7.96 -2.36 -16.02
C PRO A 197 -9.45 -2.22 -15.70
N ILE A 198 -9.75 -1.43 -14.66
CA ILE A 198 -11.10 -1.06 -14.25
C ILE A 198 -11.32 0.41 -14.58
N LYS A 199 -12.06 0.69 -15.64
CA LYS A 199 -12.38 2.07 -16.08
C LYS A 199 -13.70 2.58 -15.50
N GLY A 200 -14.52 1.68 -14.95
CA GLY A 200 -15.82 2.04 -14.41
C GLY A 200 -16.57 0.86 -13.79
N LYS A 201 -17.75 1.14 -13.24
CA LYS A 201 -18.63 0.15 -12.60
C LYS A 201 -18.91 -1.06 -13.49
N ASN A 202 -19.21 -0.83 -14.77
CA ASN A 202 -19.59 -1.90 -15.70
C ASN A 202 -18.43 -2.85 -15.99
N ASP A 203 -17.19 -2.31 -16.09
CA ASP A 203 -16.01 -3.15 -16.29
C ASP A 203 -15.78 -4.03 -15.07
N LEU A 204 -15.86 -3.45 -13.85
CA LEU A 204 -15.71 -4.21 -12.62
C LEU A 204 -16.76 -5.33 -12.52
N LEU A 205 -18.03 -5.05 -12.79
CA LEU A 205 -19.08 -6.06 -12.78
C LEU A 205 -18.83 -7.19 -13.79
N LYS A 206 -18.33 -6.88 -14.99
CA LYS A 206 -17.94 -7.90 -15.97
C LYS A 206 -16.81 -8.79 -15.46
N LEU A 207 -15.78 -8.19 -14.82
CA LEU A 207 -14.65 -8.92 -14.25
C LEU A 207 -15.06 -9.82 -13.08
N LEU A 208 -16.05 -9.38 -12.29
CA LEU A 208 -16.62 -10.10 -11.15
C LEU A 208 -17.80 -11.02 -11.53
N HIS A 209 -17.96 -11.38 -12.82
CA HIS A 209 -19.09 -12.15 -13.33
C HIS A 209 -20.45 -11.45 -13.14
N GLN A 210 -20.87 -10.74 -14.18
CA GLN A 210 -22.00 -9.80 -14.23
C GLN A 210 -23.38 -10.36 -13.82
N SER A 211 -23.54 -11.68 -13.80
CA SER A 211 -24.79 -12.36 -13.43
C SER A 211 -25.00 -12.54 -11.91
N ASP A 212 -24.05 -12.06 -11.10
CA ASP A 212 -24.18 -12.16 -9.65
C ASP A 212 -25.09 -11.04 -9.12
N ASP A 213 -26.35 -11.39 -8.90
CA ASP A 213 -27.34 -10.45 -8.34
C ASP A 213 -26.94 -9.96 -6.94
N LYS A 214 -26.12 -10.73 -6.21
CA LYS A 214 -25.56 -10.34 -4.92
C LYS A 214 -24.68 -9.11 -5.01
N ASN A 215 -23.83 -9.00 -6.05
CA ASN A 215 -23.02 -7.82 -6.28
C ASN A 215 -23.86 -6.57 -6.56
N LYS A 216 -24.92 -6.70 -7.33
CA LYS A 216 -25.85 -5.60 -7.64
C LYS A 216 -26.64 -5.18 -6.40
N GLU A 217 -27.13 -6.15 -5.62
CA GLU A 217 -27.80 -5.91 -4.36
C GLU A 217 -26.88 -5.20 -3.36
N TYR A 218 -25.64 -5.68 -3.20
CA TYR A 218 -24.63 -5.05 -2.34
C TYR A 218 -24.40 -3.59 -2.71
N ILE A 219 -24.23 -3.28 -3.99
CA ILE A 219 -24.07 -1.91 -4.49
C ILE A 219 -25.25 -1.02 -4.08
N LYS A 220 -26.49 -1.54 -4.23
CA LYS A 220 -27.72 -0.81 -3.90
C LYS A 220 -27.87 -0.58 -2.39
N VAL A 221 -27.70 -1.62 -1.59
CA VAL A 221 -27.86 -1.58 -0.13
C VAL A 221 -26.82 -0.64 0.49
N ASN A 222 -25.57 -0.73 0.07
CA ASN A 222 -24.46 0.10 0.58
C ASN A 222 -24.34 1.46 -0.12
N LYS A 223 -25.23 1.77 -1.05
CA LYS A 223 -25.28 3.06 -1.77
C LYS A 223 -23.94 3.42 -2.42
N LEU A 224 -23.22 2.43 -2.96
CA LEU A 224 -21.91 2.67 -3.58
C LEU A 224 -22.05 3.60 -4.79
N ASN A 225 -21.24 4.67 -4.83
CA ASN A 225 -21.29 5.70 -5.86
C ASN A 225 -19.97 5.78 -6.62
N PHE A 226 -19.87 5.04 -7.71
CA PHE A 226 -18.68 4.96 -8.57
C PHE A 226 -18.34 6.27 -9.29
N SER A 227 -19.22 7.26 -9.30
CA SER A 227 -18.95 8.57 -9.90
C SER A 227 -18.39 9.58 -8.91
N LYS A 228 -18.76 9.48 -7.63
CA LYS A 228 -18.32 10.40 -6.57
C LYS A 228 -17.13 9.87 -5.78
N ASP A 229 -17.14 8.56 -5.52
CA ASP A 229 -16.10 7.89 -4.71
C ASP A 229 -15.79 6.54 -5.35
N PHE A 230 -14.98 6.62 -6.43
CA PHE A 230 -14.66 5.46 -7.25
C PHE A 230 -13.85 4.43 -6.48
N GLU A 231 -12.77 4.85 -5.82
CA GLU A 231 -11.88 3.96 -5.09
C GLU A 231 -12.59 3.20 -3.98
N HIS A 232 -13.32 3.90 -3.13
CA HIS A 232 -14.09 3.27 -2.06
C HIS A 232 -15.13 2.29 -2.61
N SER A 233 -15.83 2.66 -3.68
CA SER A 233 -16.85 1.81 -4.30
C SER A 233 -16.26 0.54 -4.89
N VAL A 234 -15.13 0.64 -5.61
CA VAL A 234 -14.41 -0.50 -6.18
C VAL A 234 -13.89 -1.41 -5.08
N LEU A 235 -13.20 -0.84 -4.08
CA LEU A 235 -12.61 -1.59 -2.98
C LEU A 235 -13.66 -2.34 -2.16
N SER A 236 -14.78 -1.68 -1.83
CA SER A 236 -15.88 -2.27 -1.08
C SER A 236 -16.52 -3.44 -1.82
N LEU A 237 -16.76 -3.28 -3.12
CA LEU A 237 -17.35 -4.34 -3.93
C LEU A 237 -16.42 -5.55 -4.09
N ILE A 238 -15.12 -5.31 -4.32
CA ILE A 238 -14.13 -6.39 -4.44
C ILE A 238 -14.01 -7.18 -3.14
N ARG A 239 -13.94 -6.50 -1.99
CA ARG A 239 -13.91 -7.16 -0.67
C ARG A 239 -15.13 -8.03 -0.42
N PHE A 240 -16.31 -7.51 -0.75
CA PHE A 240 -17.55 -8.26 -0.62
C PHE A 240 -17.55 -9.50 -1.53
N HIS A 241 -17.20 -9.33 -2.81
CA HIS A 241 -17.17 -10.42 -3.78
C HIS A 241 -16.19 -11.53 -3.37
N ASP A 242 -14.95 -11.17 -3.00
CA ASP A 242 -13.92 -12.15 -2.56
C ASP A 242 -14.31 -12.89 -1.26
N ALA A 243 -15.18 -12.30 -0.44
CA ALA A 243 -15.70 -12.94 0.77
C ALA A 243 -16.79 -13.97 0.48
N ILE A 244 -17.58 -13.80 -0.59
CA ILE A 244 -18.69 -14.70 -0.95
C ILE A 244 -18.32 -15.72 -2.03
N ASP A 245 -17.29 -15.47 -2.81
CA ASP A 245 -16.76 -16.37 -3.83
C ASP A 245 -15.88 -17.42 -3.13
N LYS A 246 -16.49 -18.62 -2.88
CA LYS A 246 -15.84 -19.74 -2.17
C LYS A 246 -15.45 -20.84 -3.12
#